data_13546f86e1d21faadf5188a63f6a4457
#
_entry.id   13546f86e1d21faadf5188a63f6a4457
#
_cell.length_a   1.000
_cell.length_b   1.000
_cell.length_c   1.000
_cell.angle_alpha   90.00
_cell.angle_beta   90.00
_cell.angle_gamma   90.00
#
_symmetry.space_group_name_H-M   'P 1'
#
loop_
_entity.id
_entity.type
_entity.pdbx_description
1 polymer ?
#
loop_
_entity_poly.entity_id
_entity_poly.type
_entity_poly.pdbx_seq_one_letter_code
_entity_poly.pdbx_strand_id
1 'polypeptide(L)'
;RHRFVTVVRLFEGEVSVKDLIEAAGVPHTEVDLVIVNSESVDFTYRVRDGDRIAVYPAFEALDIGPIASVRPEPLREPRFFADAHLGRLARHLRLLGFDTAYERDCEDAHPAATAAAERRIVLTRDGGLLKRNVVTHGMFVRAQQPRAQLLEVARRLQLLSRFKPFTRCLECNGALTAVSKHEVAALVPQ
;
A
#
# COMPACT_ATOMS: atom_id res chain seq x y z
N ARG A 1 -14.69 13.87 0.31
CA ARG A 1 -13.92 15.12 0.16
C ARG A 1 -12.68 15.00 1.01
N HIS A 2 -11.51 14.98 0.40
CA HIS A 2 -10.24 15.11 1.11
C HIS A 2 -10.16 16.54 1.66
N ARG A 3 -9.94 16.66 2.96
CA ARG A 3 -9.82 17.96 3.62
C ARG A 3 -8.36 18.16 4.01
N PHE A 4 -7.74 19.21 3.50
CA PHE A 4 -6.43 19.62 3.99
C PHE A 4 -6.57 20.16 5.41
N VAL A 5 -5.66 19.74 6.26
CA VAL A 5 -5.53 20.24 7.64
C VAL A 5 -4.15 20.84 7.78
N THR A 6 -4.08 22.10 8.17
CA THR A 6 -2.79 22.74 8.47
C THR A 6 -2.52 22.60 9.97
N VAL A 7 -1.33 22.16 10.31
CA VAL A 7 -0.83 22.04 11.67
C VAL A 7 0.52 22.72 11.81
N VAL A 8 0.76 23.40 12.92
CA VAL A 8 2.07 23.92 13.30
C VAL A 8 2.75 22.87 14.17
N ARG A 9 4.00 22.56 13.89
CA ARG A 9 4.81 21.62 14.65
C ARG A 9 6.08 22.30 15.14
N LEU A 10 6.33 22.18 16.42
CA LEU A 10 7.60 22.55 17.03
C LEU A 10 8.47 21.29 17.10
N PHE A 11 9.75 21.45 16.83
CA PHE A 11 10.73 20.38 16.95
C PHE A 11 12.06 20.96 17.46
N GLU A 12 12.88 20.09 18.03
CA GLU A 12 14.21 20.43 18.52
C GLU A 12 15.24 19.58 17.76
N GLY A 13 16.38 20.17 17.47
CA GLY A 13 17.47 19.49 16.75
C GLY A 13 17.23 19.30 15.27
N GLU A 14 18.02 18.43 14.66
CA GLU A 14 17.91 18.10 13.24
C GLU A 14 16.89 16.98 13.01
N VAL A 15 15.77 17.29 12.36
CA VAL A 15 14.68 16.35 12.09
C VAL A 15 14.51 16.20 10.58
N SER A 16 14.36 14.95 10.09
CA SER A 16 14.00 14.74 8.70
C SER A 16 12.50 14.98 8.48
N VAL A 17 12.13 15.32 7.23
CA VAL A 17 10.72 15.47 6.86
C VAL A 17 9.95 14.17 7.07
N LYS A 18 10.61 13.01 6.90
CA LYS A 18 10.05 11.68 7.20
C LYS A 18 9.64 11.58 8.67
N ASP A 19 10.56 11.89 9.59
CA ASP A 19 10.31 11.78 11.02
C ASP A 19 9.17 12.70 11.47
N LEU A 20 9.11 13.91 10.89
CA LEU A 20 8.03 14.86 11.18
C LEU A 20 6.67 14.36 10.71
N ILE A 21 6.59 13.75 9.52
CA ILE A 21 5.38 13.17 8.96
C ILE A 21 4.93 11.97 9.82
N GLU A 22 5.85 11.10 10.20
CA GLU A 22 5.54 9.93 11.04
C GLU A 22 5.15 10.33 12.47
N ALA A 23 5.75 11.36 13.02
CA ALA A 23 5.34 11.95 14.30
C ALA A 23 3.93 12.57 14.23
N ALA A 24 3.50 13.01 13.04
CA ALA A 24 2.13 13.46 12.81
C ALA A 24 1.13 12.29 12.65
N GLY A 25 1.60 11.04 12.73
CA GLY A 25 0.75 9.84 12.65
C GLY A 25 0.51 9.33 11.23
N VAL A 26 1.23 9.85 10.23
CA VAL A 26 1.14 9.41 8.83
C VAL A 26 2.34 8.54 8.50
N PRO A 27 2.17 7.24 8.20
CA PRO A 27 3.27 6.42 7.74
C PRO A 27 3.85 6.95 6.42
N HIS A 28 5.17 7.00 6.28
CA HIS A 28 5.83 7.43 5.04
C HIS A 28 5.39 6.60 3.83
N THR A 29 5.00 5.35 4.04
CA THR A 29 4.51 4.43 3.01
C THR A 29 3.16 4.82 2.41
N GLU A 30 2.41 5.73 3.04
CA GLU A 30 1.15 6.30 2.53
C GLU A 30 1.36 7.64 1.80
N VAL A 31 2.61 8.10 1.64
CA VAL A 31 2.96 9.41 1.05
C VAL A 31 3.65 9.21 -0.29
N ASP A 32 3.17 9.88 -1.33
CA ASP A 32 3.77 9.86 -2.68
C ASP A 32 4.49 11.16 -3.04
N LEU A 33 4.13 12.28 -2.41
CA LEU A 33 4.73 13.56 -2.73
C LEU A 33 4.86 14.42 -1.47
N VAL A 34 6.03 14.97 -1.27
CA VAL A 34 6.30 15.99 -0.25
C VAL A 34 6.82 17.24 -0.96
N ILE A 35 6.18 18.37 -0.69
CA ILE A 35 6.59 19.67 -1.20
C ILE A 35 6.98 20.54 -0.02
N VAL A 36 8.19 21.09 -0.05
CA VAL A 36 8.70 22.08 0.92
C VAL A 36 8.96 23.38 0.19
N ASN A 37 8.32 24.45 0.64
CA ASN A 37 8.49 25.81 0.05
C ASN A 37 8.34 25.84 -1.48
N SER A 38 7.40 25.04 -2.02
CA SER A 38 7.11 24.87 -3.45
C SER A 38 8.08 23.97 -4.23
N GLU A 39 9.04 23.30 -3.58
CA GLU A 39 9.95 22.35 -4.20
C GLU A 39 9.65 20.92 -3.72
N SER A 40 9.70 19.94 -4.65
CA SER A 40 9.57 18.54 -4.30
C SER A 40 10.86 18.06 -3.65
N VAL A 41 10.71 17.38 -2.51
CA VAL A 41 11.84 16.84 -1.74
C VAL A 41 11.65 15.35 -1.45
N ASP A 42 12.75 14.66 -1.16
CA ASP A 42 12.71 13.29 -0.67
C ASP A 42 12.58 13.23 0.86
N PHE A 43 12.45 12.01 1.40
CA PHE A 43 12.29 11.79 2.84
C PHE A 43 13.52 12.14 3.69
N THR A 44 14.69 12.36 3.07
CA THR A 44 15.94 12.72 3.78
C THR A 44 16.06 14.22 4.02
N TYR A 45 15.19 15.03 3.41
CA TYR A 45 15.20 16.47 3.59
C TYR A 45 15.21 16.86 5.07
N ARG A 46 16.14 17.73 5.47
CA ARG A 46 16.26 18.26 6.83
C ARG A 46 15.40 19.51 6.98
N VAL A 47 14.40 19.40 7.85
CA VAL A 47 13.42 20.47 8.09
C VAL A 47 14.09 21.66 8.78
N ARG A 48 13.76 22.87 8.33
CA ARG A 48 14.24 24.14 8.86
C ARG A 48 13.09 24.92 9.48
N ASP A 49 13.43 25.84 10.37
CA ASP A 49 12.43 26.76 10.94
C ASP A 49 11.79 27.61 9.82
N GLY A 50 10.45 27.74 9.91
CA GLY A 50 9.66 28.46 8.92
C GLY A 50 9.31 27.68 7.65
N ASP A 51 9.75 26.42 7.49
CA ASP A 51 9.38 25.60 6.34
C ASP A 51 7.88 25.37 6.25
N ARG A 52 7.34 25.49 5.03
CA ARG A 52 5.98 25.13 4.68
C ARG A 52 5.97 23.79 3.98
N ILE A 53 5.46 22.77 4.65
CA ILE A 53 5.51 21.39 4.18
C ILE A 53 4.10 20.95 3.79
N ALA A 54 3.92 20.56 2.52
CA ALA A 54 2.71 19.93 2.03
C ALA A 54 2.95 18.44 1.76
N VAL A 55 2.12 17.59 2.37
CA VAL A 55 2.21 16.14 2.27
C VAL A 55 1.01 15.62 1.52
N TYR A 56 1.25 14.84 0.48
CA TYR A 56 0.21 14.29 -0.38
C TYR A 56 0.18 12.77 -0.27
N PRO A 57 -1.02 12.18 -0.18
CA PRO A 57 -1.17 10.72 -0.16
C PRO A 57 -0.86 10.11 -1.51
N ALA A 58 -0.83 8.78 -1.56
CA ALA A 58 -0.62 8.02 -2.79
C ALA A 58 -1.58 8.41 -3.93
N PHE A 59 -1.01 8.70 -5.10
CA PHE A 59 -1.71 9.04 -6.33
C PHE A 59 -1.60 7.91 -7.34
N GLU A 60 -2.65 7.08 -7.44
CA GLU A 60 -2.66 5.97 -8.42
C GLU A 60 -3.18 6.39 -9.81
N ALA A 61 -3.95 7.48 -9.90
CA ALA A 61 -4.54 7.96 -11.15
C ALA A 61 -3.77 9.09 -11.82
N LEU A 62 -2.83 9.71 -11.13
CA LEU A 62 -2.03 10.81 -11.66
C LEU A 62 -0.59 10.35 -11.81
N ASP A 63 -0.02 10.52 -13.00
CA ASP A 63 1.42 10.32 -13.19
C ASP A 63 2.17 11.52 -12.62
N ILE A 64 2.62 11.39 -11.38
CA ILE A 64 3.44 12.38 -10.69
C ILE A 64 4.95 12.04 -10.76
N GLY A 65 5.31 10.97 -11.49
CA GLY A 65 6.70 10.51 -11.62
C GLY A 65 7.69 11.64 -11.88
N PRO A 66 7.41 12.58 -12.81
CA PRO A 66 8.33 13.68 -13.09
C PRO A 66 8.58 14.67 -11.94
N ILE A 67 7.68 14.72 -10.95
CA ILE A 67 7.74 15.65 -9.81
C ILE A 67 7.87 14.98 -8.45
N ALA A 68 7.69 13.65 -8.38
CA ALA A 68 7.78 12.92 -7.14
C ALA A 68 9.23 12.55 -6.82
N SER A 69 9.76 13.12 -5.75
CA SER A 69 11.12 12.80 -5.26
C SER A 69 11.13 11.66 -4.23
N VAL A 70 9.99 11.39 -3.59
CA VAL A 70 9.89 10.35 -2.54
C VAL A 70 9.75 8.94 -3.10
N ARG A 71 9.22 8.78 -4.33
CA ARG A 71 9.07 7.49 -5.03
C ARG A 71 9.42 7.64 -6.51
N PRO A 72 10.50 7.04 -6.97
CA PRO A 72 10.96 7.21 -8.35
C PRO A 72 10.09 6.49 -9.40
N GLU A 73 9.27 5.49 -9.01
CA GLU A 73 8.46 4.73 -9.96
C GLU A 73 7.06 4.41 -9.40
N PRO A 74 5.97 4.79 -10.12
CA PRO A 74 4.62 4.35 -9.77
C PRO A 74 4.48 2.83 -9.97
N LEU A 75 3.71 2.18 -9.09
CA LEU A 75 3.37 0.76 -9.24
C LEU A 75 2.34 0.59 -10.35
N ARG A 76 2.80 0.25 -11.56
CA ARG A 76 1.91 0.05 -12.73
C ARG A 76 0.92 -1.10 -12.54
N GLU A 77 1.33 -2.16 -11.83
CA GLU A 77 0.48 -3.29 -11.47
C GLU A 77 0.48 -3.46 -9.95
N PRO A 78 -0.64 -3.17 -9.27
CA PRO A 78 -0.71 -3.31 -7.83
C PRO A 78 -0.65 -4.80 -7.44
N ARG A 79 0.39 -5.16 -6.72
CA ARG A 79 0.56 -6.45 -6.02
C ARG A 79 0.48 -6.18 -4.53
N PHE A 80 -0.15 -7.06 -3.80
CA PHE A 80 -0.39 -6.87 -2.38
C PHE A 80 0.34 -7.91 -1.54
N PHE A 81 0.68 -7.51 -0.36
CA PHE A 81 0.99 -8.38 0.77
C PHE A 81 0.02 -8.06 1.89
N ALA A 82 -0.82 -9.00 2.27
CA ALA A 82 -1.77 -8.85 3.37
C ALA A 82 -1.19 -9.46 4.64
N ASP A 83 -1.15 -8.68 5.71
CA ASP A 83 -0.77 -9.07 7.06
C ASP A 83 -1.67 -10.20 7.60
N ALA A 84 -1.17 -10.97 8.59
CA ALA A 84 -1.81 -12.11 9.22
C ALA A 84 -3.28 -11.89 9.62
N HIS A 85 -3.63 -10.68 10.03
CA HIS A 85 -5.00 -10.32 10.41
C HIS A 85 -5.94 -10.03 9.23
N LEU A 86 -5.43 -9.97 8.01
CA LEU A 86 -6.16 -9.57 6.80
C LEU A 86 -6.44 -10.72 5.82
N GLY A 87 -6.43 -11.97 6.28
CA GLY A 87 -6.62 -13.14 5.41
C GLY A 87 -7.93 -13.13 4.62
N ARG A 88 -9.04 -12.64 5.18
CA ARG A 88 -10.31 -12.49 4.45
C ARG A 88 -10.22 -11.39 3.37
N LEU A 89 -9.52 -10.30 3.64
CA LEU A 89 -9.25 -9.26 2.65
C LEU A 89 -8.38 -9.82 1.50
N ALA A 90 -7.34 -10.61 1.82
CA ALA A 90 -6.51 -11.27 0.81
C ALA A 90 -7.34 -12.12 -0.15
N ARG A 91 -8.27 -12.95 0.37
CA ARG A 91 -9.20 -13.73 -0.46
C ARG A 91 -10.09 -12.86 -1.34
N HIS A 92 -10.61 -11.74 -0.82
CA HIS A 92 -11.42 -10.81 -1.61
C HIS A 92 -10.61 -10.13 -2.73
N LEU A 93 -9.36 -9.74 -2.46
CA LEU A 93 -8.48 -9.15 -3.47
C LEU A 93 -8.15 -10.18 -4.57
N ARG A 94 -7.84 -11.43 -4.20
CA ARG A 94 -7.64 -12.54 -5.15
C ARG A 94 -8.88 -12.80 -6.00
N LEU A 95 -10.09 -12.75 -5.41
CA LEU A 95 -11.35 -12.88 -6.14
C LEU A 95 -11.49 -11.81 -7.24
N LEU A 96 -11.02 -10.60 -6.98
CA LEU A 96 -10.99 -9.50 -7.94
C LEU A 96 -9.81 -9.54 -8.90
N GLY A 97 -8.96 -10.58 -8.81
CA GLY A 97 -7.85 -10.83 -9.73
C GLY A 97 -6.51 -10.22 -9.32
N PHE A 98 -6.40 -9.63 -8.13
CA PHE A 98 -5.14 -9.05 -7.67
C PHE A 98 -4.20 -10.10 -7.09
N ASP A 99 -2.94 -10.02 -7.50
CA ASP A 99 -1.85 -10.78 -6.89
C ASP A 99 -1.70 -10.35 -5.42
N THR A 100 -2.10 -11.23 -4.50
CA THR A 100 -2.11 -10.93 -3.07
C THR A 100 -1.44 -12.05 -2.29
N ALA A 101 -0.21 -11.83 -1.87
CA ALA A 101 0.48 -12.70 -0.94
C ALA A 101 -0.16 -12.57 0.46
N TYR A 102 -0.21 -13.68 1.18
CA TYR A 102 -0.73 -13.75 2.54
C TYR A 102 -0.02 -14.87 3.27
N GLU A 103 0.50 -14.58 4.44
CA GLU A 103 1.11 -15.55 5.34
C GLU A 103 0.49 -15.41 6.73
N ARG A 104 0.12 -16.55 7.33
CA ARG A 104 -0.56 -16.59 8.64
C ARG A 104 0.44 -16.47 9.80
N ASP A 105 1.60 -17.11 9.67
CA ASP A 105 2.57 -17.30 10.76
C ASP A 105 3.89 -16.59 10.39
N CYS A 106 3.84 -15.28 10.30
CA CYS A 106 5.02 -14.48 9.99
C CYS A 106 5.68 -13.98 11.26
N GLU A 107 6.88 -14.43 11.54
CA GLU A 107 7.78 -13.66 12.38
C GLU A 107 8.11 -12.33 11.67
N ASP A 108 8.07 -11.26 12.42
CA ASP A 108 7.96 -9.85 11.95
C ASP A 108 8.93 -9.34 10.89
N ALA A 109 10.05 -9.99 10.62
CA ALA A 109 11.09 -9.47 9.73
C ALA A 109 10.96 -9.96 8.28
N HIS A 110 10.52 -11.18 8.06
CA HIS A 110 10.50 -11.82 6.75
C HIS A 110 9.43 -11.25 5.78
N PRO A 111 8.19 -10.99 6.22
CA PRO A 111 7.13 -10.47 5.35
C PRO A 111 7.43 -9.11 4.75
N ALA A 112 8.00 -8.19 5.54
CA ALA A 112 8.33 -6.86 5.09
C ALA A 112 9.45 -6.87 4.03
N ALA A 113 10.46 -7.74 4.20
CA ALA A 113 11.56 -7.89 3.25
C ALA A 113 11.08 -8.52 1.92
N THR A 114 10.23 -9.55 2.00
CA THR A 114 9.63 -10.19 0.82
C THR A 114 8.73 -9.21 0.06
N ALA A 115 7.88 -8.48 0.78
CA ALA A 115 7.01 -7.48 0.17
C ALA A 115 7.81 -6.36 -0.53
N ALA A 116 8.91 -5.92 0.05
CA ALA A 116 9.81 -4.93 -0.54
C ALA A 116 10.52 -5.46 -1.79
N ALA A 117 11.09 -6.67 -1.71
CA ALA A 117 11.78 -7.30 -2.84
C ALA A 117 10.86 -7.53 -4.04
N GLU A 118 9.60 -7.88 -3.79
CA GLU A 118 8.58 -8.10 -4.82
C GLU A 118 7.78 -6.84 -5.18
N ARG A 119 8.14 -5.68 -4.63
CA ARG A 119 7.44 -4.40 -4.83
C ARG A 119 5.94 -4.50 -4.55
N ARG A 120 5.56 -5.15 -3.45
CA ARG A 120 4.17 -5.31 -3.02
C ARG A 120 3.74 -4.17 -2.09
N ILE A 121 2.48 -3.77 -2.21
CA ILE A 121 1.85 -2.86 -1.25
C ILE A 121 1.50 -3.65 0.00
N VAL A 122 2.10 -3.31 1.13
CA VAL A 122 1.82 -3.93 2.42
C VAL A 122 0.48 -3.41 2.96
N LEU A 123 -0.49 -4.29 3.12
CA LEU A 123 -1.77 -4.00 3.77
C LEU A 123 -1.71 -4.53 5.20
N THR A 124 -1.85 -3.66 6.17
CA THR A 124 -1.74 -4.04 7.58
C THR A 124 -2.62 -3.18 8.49
N ARG A 125 -2.84 -3.68 9.69
CA ARG A 125 -3.44 -2.95 10.80
C ARG A 125 -2.42 -2.63 11.90
N ASP A 126 -1.15 -2.94 11.65
CA ASP A 126 -0.03 -2.55 12.50
C ASP A 126 0.69 -1.33 11.89
N GLY A 127 0.58 -0.18 12.57
CA GLY A 127 1.27 1.04 12.17
C GLY A 127 2.79 0.94 12.34
N GLY A 128 3.29 0.09 13.23
CA GLY A 128 4.71 -0.15 13.44
C GLY A 128 5.36 -0.82 12.22
N LEU A 129 4.66 -1.76 11.59
CA LEU A 129 5.12 -2.42 10.38
C LEU A 129 5.34 -1.41 9.23
N LEU A 130 4.43 -0.45 9.06
CA LEU A 130 4.52 0.56 8.00
C LEU A 130 5.64 1.59 8.20
N LYS A 131 6.15 1.73 9.41
CA LYS A 131 7.27 2.65 9.72
C LYS A 131 8.65 2.04 9.49
N ARG A 132 8.72 0.73 9.22
CA ARG A 132 10.00 0.07 8.92
C ARG A 132 10.58 0.58 7.61
N ASN A 133 11.86 0.92 7.59
CA ASN A 133 12.55 1.47 6.42
C ASN A 133 12.53 0.54 5.19
N VAL A 134 12.41 -0.77 5.42
CA VAL A 134 12.32 -1.76 4.34
C VAL A 134 10.99 -1.72 3.61
N VAL A 135 9.92 -1.22 4.24
CA VAL A 135 8.60 -1.10 3.61
C VAL A 135 8.53 0.20 2.82
N THR A 136 8.53 0.09 1.50
CA THR A 136 8.49 1.25 0.60
C THR A 136 7.07 1.66 0.21
N HIS A 137 6.15 0.69 0.16
CA HIS A 137 4.75 0.91 -0.20
C HIS A 137 3.86 0.21 0.82
N GLY A 138 2.89 0.91 1.37
CA GLY A 138 2.01 0.29 2.34
C GLY A 138 0.80 1.15 2.66
N MET A 139 -0.21 0.52 3.22
CA MET A 139 -1.46 1.15 3.59
C MET A 139 -1.96 0.59 4.91
N PHE A 140 -2.27 1.47 5.85
CA PHE A 140 -2.97 1.10 7.08
C PHE A 140 -4.46 0.90 6.79
N VAL A 141 -4.97 -0.32 7.04
CA VAL A 141 -6.37 -0.68 6.84
C VAL A 141 -7.16 -0.38 8.10
N ARG A 142 -8.01 0.67 8.06
CA ARG A 142 -8.76 1.16 9.22
C ARG A 142 -10.04 0.37 9.46
N ALA A 143 -10.70 -0.06 8.40
CA ALA A 143 -11.94 -0.80 8.47
C ALA A 143 -11.77 -2.14 9.20
N GLN A 144 -12.80 -2.56 9.96
CA GLN A 144 -12.78 -3.80 10.71
C GLN A 144 -13.40 -4.96 9.92
N GLN A 145 -14.49 -4.70 9.22
CA GLN A 145 -15.23 -5.72 8.46
C GLN A 145 -14.56 -6.00 7.11
N PRO A 146 -14.39 -7.25 6.69
CA PRO A 146 -13.65 -7.61 5.48
C PRO A 146 -14.16 -6.95 4.19
N ARG A 147 -15.48 -6.77 4.05
CA ARG A 147 -16.07 -6.06 2.90
C ARG A 147 -15.76 -4.56 2.93
N ALA A 148 -15.77 -3.94 4.12
CA ALA A 148 -15.40 -2.54 4.29
C ALA A 148 -13.90 -2.33 4.06
N GLN A 149 -13.05 -3.27 4.47
CA GLN A 149 -11.61 -3.28 4.18
C GLN A 149 -11.36 -3.29 2.67
N LEU A 150 -12.04 -4.19 1.94
CA LEU A 150 -11.94 -4.24 0.47
C LEU A 150 -12.33 -2.90 -0.16
N LEU A 151 -13.43 -2.33 0.29
CA LEU A 151 -13.93 -1.06 -0.24
C LEU A 151 -12.97 0.11 0.07
N GLU A 152 -12.38 0.12 1.26
CA GLU A 152 -11.36 1.09 1.66
C GLU A 152 -10.13 0.99 0.76
N VAL A 153 -9.57 -0.21 0.58
CA VAL A 153 -8.40 -0.47 -0.28
C VAL A 153 -8.72 -0.10 -1.73
N ALA A 154 -9.86 -0.58 -2.26
CA ALA A 154 -10.24 -0.33 -3.64
C ALA A 154 -10.43 1.16 -3.95
N ARG A 155 -10.97 1.93 -3.00
CA ARG A 155 -11.16 3.39 -3.18
C ARG A 155 -9.85 4.16 -3.04
N ARG A 156 -9.05 3.85 -2.02
CA ARG A 156 -7.80 4.59 -1.75
C ARG A 156 -6.75 4.35 -2.81
N LEU A 157 -6.67 3.13 -3.34
CA LEU A 157 -5.73 2.76 -4.40
C LEU A 157 -6.39 2.76 -5.80
N GLN A 158 -7.60 3.29 -5.93
CA GLN A 158 -8.32 3.48 -7.20
C GLN A 158 -8.39 2.22 -8.08
N LEU A 159 -8.64 1.06 -7.45
CA LEU A 159 -8.56 -0.25 -8.11
C LEU A 159 -9.78 -0.60 -8.98
N LEU A 160 -10.87 0.18 -8.92
CA LEU A 160 -12.16 -0.21 -9.51
C LEU A 160 -12.10 -0.50 -11.02
N SER A 161 -11.26 0.21 -11.76
CA SER A 161 -11.05 0.00 -13.20
C SER A 161 -10.11 -1.17 -13.54
N ARG A 162 -9.49 -1.77 -12.53
CA ARG A 162 -8.45 -2.81 -12.68
C ARG A 162 -8.93 -4.21 -12.30
N PHE A 163 -10.19 -4.39 -11.98
CA PHE A 163 -10.74 -5.69 -11.59
C PHE A 163 -10.70 -6.68 -12.76
N LYS A 164 -10.14 -7.86 -12.50
CA LYS A 164 -10.11 -9.02 -13.38
C LYS A 164 -10.57 -10.25 -12.59
N PRO A 165 -11.88 -10.35 -12.25
CA PRO A 165 -12.37 -11.42 -11.40
C PRO A 165 -12.04 -12.81 -11.96
N PHE A 166 -11.90 -13.79 -11.06
CA PHE A 166 -11.67 -15.20 -11.40
C PHE A 166 -10.37 -15.51 -12.16
N THR A 167 -9.37 -14.64 -12.06
CA THR A 167 -8.04 -14.87 -12.65
C THR A 167 -7.01 -15.39 -11.65
N ARG A 168 -7.37 -15.45 -10.36
CA ARG A 168 -6.50 -15.92 -9.27
C ARG A 168 -7.19 -16.97 -8.39
N CYS A 169 -6.42 -17.96 -7.95
CA CYS A 169 -6.87 -18.92 -6.94
C CYS A 169 -7.02 -18.20 -5.58
N LEU A 170 -8.15 -18.43 -4.91
CA LEU A 170 -8.44 -17.80 -3.63
C LEU A 170 -7.55 -18.33 -2.49
N GLU A 171 -7.07 -19.58 -2.60
CA GLU A 171 -6.26 -20.22 -1.56
C GLU A 171 -4.76 -19.96 -1.74
N CYS A 172 -4.22 -20.30 -2.92
CA CYS A 172 -2.77 -20.25 -3.15
C CYS A 172 -2.28 -19.00 -3.91
N ASN A 173 -3.19 -18.10 -4.34
CA ASN A 173 -2.86 -16.94 -5.16
C ASN A 173 -2.32 -17.26 -6.58
N GLY A 174 -2.26 -18.51 -6.99
CA GLY A 174 -1.83 -18.92 -8.32
C GLY A 174 -2.73 -18.32 -9.42
N ALA A 175 -2.15 -18.06 -10.59
CA ALA A 175 -2.94 -17.64 -11.74
C ALA A 175 -3.86 -18.78 -12.21
N LEU A 176 -5.09 -18.45 -12.59
CA LEU A 176 -6.05 -19.38 -13.17
C LEU A 176 -6.05 -19.26 -14.68
N THR A 177 -6.09 -20.38 -15.36
CA THR A 177 -6.24 -20.46 -16.81
C THR A 177 -7.59 -21.07 -17.16
N ALA A 178 -8.20 -20.58 -18.22
CA ALA A 178 -9.43 -21.16 -18.73
C ALA A 178 -9.12 -22.55 -19.34
N VAL A 179 -9.90 -23.54 -18.96
CA VAL A 179 -9.81 -24.91 -19.48
C VAL A 179 -11.19 -25.35 -19.99
N SER A 180 -11.25 -26.27 -20.94
CA SER A 180 -12.51 -26.80 -21.42
C SER A 180 -13.16 -27.70 -20.35
N LYS A 181 -14.51 -27.78 -20.39
CA LYS A 181 -15.24 -28.69 -19.50
C LYS A 181 -14.80 -30.16 -19.64
N HIS A 182 -14.45 -30.55 -20.86
CA HIS A 182 -14.02 -31.92 -21.15
C HIS A 182 -12.69 -32.29 -20.46
N GLU A 183 -11.75 -31.36 -20.40
CA GLU A 183 -10.43 -31.57 -19.76
C GLU A 183 -10.55 -31.78 -18.24
N VAL A 184 -11.56 -31.19 -17.60
CA VAL A 184 -11.73 -31.25 -16.13
C VAL A 184 -12.86 -32.17 -15.69
N ALA A 185 -13.64 -32.75 -16.61
CA ALA A 185 -14.83 -33.54 -16.29
C ALA A 185 -14.56 -34.72 -15.34
N ALA A 186 -13.38 -35.33 -15.41
CA ALA A 186 -12.96 -36.41 -14.54
C ALA A 186 -12.42 -35.94 -13.16
N LEU A 187 -12.11 -34.65 -13.01
CA LEU A 187 -11.51 -34.07 -11.82
C LEU A 187 -12.53 -33.37 -10.91
N VAL A 188 -13.72 -33.09 -11.43
CA VAL A 188 -14.79 -32.41 -10.66
C VAL A 188 -15.77 -33.45 -10.13
N PRO A 189 -16.03 -33.52 -8.82
CA PRO A 189 -17.07 -34.38 -8.25
C PRO A 189 -18.44 -34.04 -8.89
N GLN A 190 -19.24 -35.10 -9.17
CA GLN A 190 -20.60 -34.94 -9.65
C GLN A 190 -21.54 -34.51 -8.55
#